data_f3a9ff5ddf451de2d5c9add6deeef08b
#
_entry.id   f3a9ff5ddf451de2d5c9add6deeef08b
#
_cell.length_a   1.000
_cell.length_b   1.000
_cell.length_c   1.000
_cell.angle_alpha   90.00
_cell.angle_beta   90.00
_cell.angle_gamma   90.00
#
_symmetry.space_group_name_H-M   'P 1'
#
loop_
_entity.id
_entity.type
_entity.pdbx_description
1 polymer ?
#
loop_
_entity_poly.entity_id
_entity_poly.type
_entity_poly.pdbx_seq_one_letter_code
_entity_poly.pdbx_strand_id
1 'polypeptide(L)'
;MVNYEGCIINANSQENADLFWACRGAGGGNFGVVVSMTFRLPQKVNKVTLIDIRYPHADQEKQSLFLLTWQDWLKDADQRVTLISRIYNNLFEGLAIIARGIFYGPPELALGIIAPLLELGGVKYSLKYVTFLEAVTIIGDFYPPFEKFKSASRFAVRDFSSCESLNIAGLIKERAQGSVYASISFYALGGKVAEVDVDETAFFYRNANFIVWLDTVFEDHRCKNAAWVAEKFNYLESVTNGSYVNFPYACLPCYLEEYYGTHVCRLKKVKEKYDPFNIFTFPQGIGEFYNMDFTAPRCCNLSW
;
A
#
# COMPACT_ATOMS: atom_id res chain seq x y z
N MET A 1 3.18 -19.02 17.04
CA MET A 1 3.26 -17.68 17.66
C MET A 1 3.21 -17.78 19.16
N VAL A 2 3.70 -16.79 19.90
CA VAL A 2 3.55 -16.69 21.37
C VAL A 2 2.22 -16.01 21.66
N ASN A 3 1.38 -16.67 22.50
CA ASN A 3 0.07 -16.14 22.92
C ASN A 3 0.19 -15.25 24.19
N TYR A 4 -0.94 -14.78 24.71
CA TYR A 4 -1.01 -13.92 25.90
C TYR A 4 -0.51 -14.61 27.20
N GLU A 5 -0.48 -15.94 27.25
CA GLU A 5 0.04 -16.72 28.39
C GLU A 5 1.56 -16.97 28.30
N GLY A 6 2.23 -16.49 27.23
CA GLY A 6 3.63 -16.78 26.96
C GLY A 6 3.88 -18.17 26.35
N CYS A 7 2.83 -18.89 25.97
CA CYS A 7 2.93 -20.21 25.36
C CYS A 7 3.05 -20.12 23.84
N ILE A 8 3.83 -21.05 23.25
CA ILE A 8 3.90 -21.19 21.79
C ILE A 8 2.69 -22.00 21.32
N ILE A 9 1.89 -21.39 20.44
CA ILE A 9 0.75 -22.03 19.77
C ILE A 9 0.96 -22.08 18.26
N ASN A 10 0.42 -23.10 17.62
CA ASN A 10 0.37 -23.21 16.17
C ASN A 10 -0.98 -22.73 15.63
N ALA A 11 -0.97 -22.16 14.43
CA ALA A 11 -2.17 -21.79 13.70
C ALA A 11 -2.02 -22.20 12.22
N ASN A 12 -2.94 -23.00 11.74
CA ASN A 12 -3.00 -23.51 10.38
C ASN A 12 -4.45 -23.87 10.01
N SER A 13 -4.70 -24.46 8.87
CA SER A 13 -6.07 -24.79 8.42
C SER A 13 -6.77 -25.88 9.26
N GLN A 14 -6.05 -26.61 10.12
CA GLN A 14 -6.58 -27.71 10.94
C GLN A 14 -6.56 -27.37 12.44
N GLU A 15 -5.60 -26.56 12.87
CA GLU A 15 -5.36 -26.19 14.26
C GLU A 15 -5.46 -24.66 14.40
N ASN A 16 -6.31 -24.16 15.31
CA ASN A 16 -6.57 -22.72 15.50
C ASN A 16 -6.88 -22.00 14.17
N ALA A 17 -7.76 -22.60 13.38
CA ALA A 17 -8.08 -22.14 12.02
C ALA A 17 -8.65 -20.71 11.96
N ASP A 18 -9.36 -20.29 13.00
CA ASP A 18 -9.88 -18.92 13.17
C ASP A 18 -8.73 -17.90 13.37
N LEU A 19 -7.73 -18.25 14.18
CA LEU A 19 -6.52 -17.46 14.34
C LEU A 19 -5.70 -17.41 13.04
N PHE A 20 -5.58 -18.56 12.35
CA PHE A 20 -4.90 -18.63 11.05
C PHE A 20 -5.58 -17.76 9.99
N TRP A 21 -6.91 -17.72 9.98
CA TRP A 21 -7.69 -16.82 9.15
C TRP A 21 -7.37 -15.37 9.49
N ALA A 22 -7.41 -14.98 10.76
CA ALA A 22 -7.20 -13.63 11.23
C ALA A 22 -5.77 -13.12 10.93
N CYS A 23 -4.75 -13.94 11.15
CA CYS A 23 -3.35 -13.58 10.85
C CYS A 23 -3.07 -13.35 9.36
N ARG A 24 -3.98 -13.77 8.48
CA ARG A 24 -3.87 -13.56 7.02
C ARG A 24 -4.68 -12.36 6.54
N GLY A 25 -4.47 -11.19 7.14
CA GLY A 25 -5.08 -9.94 6.68
C GLY A 25 -5.42 -8.90 7.74
N ALA A 26 -5.35 -9.26 9.02
CA ALA A 26 -5.65 -8.31 10.10
C ALA A 26 -4.47 -7.41 10.51
N GLY A 27 -3.39 -7.38 9.73
CA GLY A 27 -2.17 -6.65 10.12
C GLY A 27 -1.38 -7.35 11.23
N GLY A 28 -0.31 -6.72 11.66
CA GLY A 28 0.57 -7.26 12.71
C GLY A 28 0.13 -6.88 14.13
N GLY A 29 0.58 -7.67 15.13
CA GLY A 29 0.53 -7.29 16.54
C GLY A 29 -0.79 -7.48 17.28
N ASN A 30 -1.85 -7.99 16.63
CA ASN A 30 -3.18 -8.06 17.24
C ASN A 30 -3.41 -9.27 18.16
N PHE A 31 -2.79 -10.41 17.88
CA PHE A 31 -3.14 -11.69 18.53
C PHE A 31 -1.98 -12.38 19.23
N GLY A 32 -0.78 -11.86 19.12
CA GLY A 32 0.44 -12.47 19.67
C GLY A 32 1.68 -12.11 18.88
N VAL A 33 2.83 -12.66 19.31
CA VAL A 33 4.12 -12.47 18.64
C VAL A 33 4.41 -13.65 17.72
N VAL A 34 4.50 -13.41 16.43
CA VAL A 34 4.85 -14.44 15.45
C VAL A 34 6.33 -14.77 15.55
N VAL A 35 6.68 -16.04 15.82
CA VAL A 35 8.07 -16.52 15.97
C VAL A 35 8.53 -17.34 14.77
N SER A 36 7.61 -17.91 14.01
CA SER A 36 7.91 -18.62 12.76
C SER A 36 6.73 -18.61 11.80
N MET A 37 7.03 -18.68 10.51
CA MET A 37 6.04 -18.84 9.44
C MET A 37 6.53 -19.90 8.48
N THR A 38 5.63 -20.78 8.03
CA THR A 38 5.92 -21.77 6.99
C THR A 38 5.20 -21.35 5.70
N PHE A 39 5.96 -21.21 4.62
CA PHE A 39 5.45 -20.85 3.30
C PHE A 39 5.60 -22.01 2.32
N ARG A 40 4.58 -22.21 1.49
CA ARG A 40 4.73 -23.03 0.29
C ARG A 40 5.54 -22.27 -0.73
N LEU A 41 6.69 -22.77 -1.11
CA LEU A 41 7.53 -22.13 -2.12
C LEU A 41 6.93 -22.32 -3.53
N PRO A 42 6.87 -21.25 -4.33
CA PRO A 42 6.56 -21.35 -5.75
C PRO A 42 7.71 -22.01 -6.52
N GLN A 43 7.48 -22.29 -7.80
CA GLN A 43 8.57 -22.72 -8.68
C GLN A 43 9.68 -21.67 -8.74
N LYS A 44 10.92 -22.15 -8.77
CA LYS A 44 12.10 -21.30 -8.86
C LYS A 44 12.07 -20.48 -10.15
N VAL A 45 12.21 -19.16 -10.03
CA VAL A 45 12.43 -18.26 -11.15
C VAL A 45 13.89 -17.83 -11.16
N ASN A 46 14.60 -18.13 -12.26
CA ASN A 46 16.03 -17.82 -12.33
C ASN A 46 16.26 -16.35 -12.70
N LYS A 47 15.56 -15.85 -13.73
CA LYS A 47 15.70 -14.50 -14.23
C LYS A 47 14.34 -13.85 -14.46
N VAL A 48 14.32 -12.54 -14.31
CA VAL A 48 13.17 -11.66 -14.54
C VAL A 48 13.63 -10.40 -15.26
N THR A 49 12.70 -9.71 -15.89
CA THR A 49 12.95 -8.37 -16.41
C THR A 49 12.59 -7.34 -15.37
N LEU A 50 13.58 -6.59 -14.86
CA LEU A 50 13.37 -5.41 -14.06
C LEU A 50 12.97 -4.26 -14.98
N ILE A 51 11.81 -3.65 -14.69
CA ILE A 51 11.22 -2.53 -15.44
C ILE A 51 11.42 -1.25 -14.64
N ASP A 52 11.92 -0.21 -15.29
CA ASP A 52 11.99 1.16 -14.74
C ASP A 52 11.53 2.13 -15.83
N ILE A 53 10.42 2.83 -15.61
CA ILE A 53 9.82 3.82 -16.51
C ILE A 53 9.79 5.15 -15.77
N ARG A 54 10.25 6.23 -16.38
CA ARG A 54 10.33 7.57 -15.77
C ARG A 54 9.88 8.65 -16.73
N TYR A 55 9.13 9.59 -16.19
CA TYR A 55 8.78 10.86 -16.84
C TYR A 55 9.28 11.99 -15.92
N PRO A 56 10.55 12.43 -16.05
CA PRO A 56 11.05 13.57 -15.30
C PRO A 56 10.35 14.85 -15.75
N HIS A 57 10.16 15.79 -14.84
CA HIS A 57 9.54 17.10 -15.10
C HIS A 57 8.15 17.00 -15.77
N ALA A 58 7.34 16.03 -15.34
CA ALA A 58 5.96 15.89 -15.79
C ALA A 58 5.09 16.96 -15.13
N ASP A 59 4.24 17.63 -15.92
CA ASP A 59 3.20 18.51 -15.36
C ASP A 59 2.02 17.69 -14.78
N GLN A 60 1.05 18.41 -14.19
CA GLN A 60 -0.14 17.83 -13.58
C GLN A 60 -0.99 17.07 -14.61
N GLU A 61 -1.13 17.62 -15.82
CA GLU A 61 -1.89 17.03 -16.92
C GLU A 61 -1.26 15.70 -17.36
N LYS A 62 0.06 15.65 -17.48
CA LYS A 62 0.78 14.41 -17.81
C LYS A 62 0.66 13.38 -16.70
N GLN A 63 0.75 13.79 -15.42
CA GLN A 63 0.52 12.86 -14.30
C GLN A 63 -0.90 12.28 -14.32
N SER A 64 -1.90 13.11 -14.61
CA SER A 64 -3.29 12.68 -14.76
C SER A 64 -3.46 11.72 -15.94
N LEU A 65 -2.91 12.05 -17.10
CA LEU A 65 -2.98 11.20 -18.30
C LEU A 65 -2.27 9.85 -18.07
N PHE A 66 -1.12 9.87 -17.39
CA PHE A 66 -0.43 8.63 -17.03
C PHE A 66 -1.30 7.74 -16.13
N LEU A 67 -1.97 8.31 -15.13
CA LEU A 67 -2.86 7.57 -14.25
C LEU A 67 -4.02 6.94 -15.02
N LEU A 68 -4.64 7.68 -15.94
CA LEU A 68 -5.69 7.16 -16.82
C LEU A 68 -5.19 6.01 -17.71
N THR A 69 -4.03 6.19 -18.33
CA THR A 69 -3.41 5.17 -19.17
C THR A 69 -3.04 3.92 -18.36
N TRP A 70 -2.51 4.11 -17.14
CA TRP A 70 -2.10 3.02 -16.27
C TRP A 70 -3.31 2.19 -15.79
N GLN A 71 -4.40 2.83 -15.36
CA GLN A 71 -5.58 2.07 -14.92
C GLN A 71 -6.29 1.36 -16.09
N ASP A 72 -6.26 1.94 -17.30
CA ASP A 72 -6.79 1.27 -18.50
C ASP A 72 -5.91 0.07 -18.89
N TRP A 73 -4.60 0.24 -18.89
CA TRP A 73 -3.63 -0.83 -19.09
C TRP A 73 -3.80 -1.96 -18.06
N LEU A 74 -4.12 -1.62 -16.81
CA LEU A 74 -4.25 -2.61 -15.72
C LEU A 74 -5.39 -3.61 -15.94
N LYS A 75 -6.44 -3.26 -16.69
CA LYS A 75 -7.60 -4.14 -16.95
C LYS A 75 -7.21 -5.43 -17.67
N ASP A 76 -6.25 -5.31 -18.60
CA ASP A 76 -5.79 -6.42 -19.45
C ASP A 76 -4.31 -6.74 -19.19
N ALA A 77 -3.75 -6.29 -18.09
CA ALA A 77 -2.34 -6.48 -17.77
C ALA A 77 -1.99 -7.97 -17.65
N ASP A 78 -0.89 -8.36 -18.27
CA ASP A 78 -0.34 -9.72 -18.17
C ASP A 78 -0.07 -10.06 -16.69
N GLN A 79 -0.60 -11.18 -16.20
CA GLN A 79 -0.45 -11.60 -14.80
C GLN A 79 1.01 -11.85 -14.37
N ARG A 80 1.94 -11.95 -15.31
CA ARG A 80 3.39 -12.07 -15.06
C ARG A 80 4.07 -10.73 -14.75
N VAL A 81 3.35 -9.59 -14.84
CA VAL A 81 3.91 -8.28 -14.53
C VAL A 81 3.40 -7.77 -13.18
N THR A 82 4.30 -7.23 -12.39
CA THR A 82 3.95 -6.41 -11.23
C THR A 82 4.62 -5.05 -11.39
N LEU A 83 3.84 -3.97 -11.31
CA LEU A 83 4.32 -2.62 -11.56
C LEU A 83 3.71 -1.66 -10.55
N ILE A 84 4.54 -1.07 -9.70
CA ILE A 84 4.15 0.01 -8.79
C ILE A 84 4.32 1.31 -9.56
N SER A 85 3.22 2.04 -9.74
CA SER A 85 3.22 3.35 -10.39
C SER A 85 3.13 4.45 -9.34
N ARG A 86 3.81 5.56 -9.58
CA ARG A 86 3.88 6.67 -8.64
C ARG A 86 3.95 7.99 -9.38
N ILE A 87 3.09 8.90 -9.03
CA ILE A 87 3.22 10.32 -9.34
C ILE A 87 3.85 11.00 -8.12
N TYR A 88 4.79 11.91 -8.33
CA TYR A 88 5.51 12.54 -7.22
C TYR A 88 5.93 13.97 -7.53
N ASN A 89 6.31 14.68 -6.47
CA ASN A 89 6.90 16.01 -6.48
C ASN A 89 8.10 16.04 -5.53
N ASN A 90 9.29 16.34 -6.04
CA ASN A 90 10.48 16.44 -5.24
C ASN A 90 11.24 17.76 -5.51
N LEU A 91 12.33 18.00 -4.76
CA LEU A 91 13.11 19.23 -4.87
C LEU A 91 13.90 19.36 -6.18
N PHE A 92 14.19 18.25 -6.87
CA PHE A 92 15.09 18.22 -8.01
C PHE A 92 14.35 18.22 -9.34
N GLU A 93 13.29 17.43 -9.46
CA GLU A 93 12.56 17.22 -10.70
C GLU A 93 11.21 17.98 -10.73
N GLY A 94 10.78 18.51 -9.57
CA GLY A 94 9.41 18.99 -9.43
C GLY A 94 8.42 17.82 -9.55
N LEU A 95 7.34 18.04 -10.33
CA LEU A 95 6.40 16.97 -10.65
C LEU A 95 7.04 15.98 -11.62
N ALA A 96 6.88 14.70 -11.34
CA ALA A 96 7.43 13.62 -12.16
C ALA A 96 6.65 12.32 -11.95
N ILE A 97 6.95 11.29 -12.76
CA ILE A 97 6.30 9.99 -12.71
C ILE A 97 7.37 8.91 -12.72
N ILE A 98 7.15 7.85 -11.94
CA ILE A 98 7.93 6.63 -12.02
C ILE A 98 6.99 5.43 -11.99
N ALA A 99 7.26 4.41 -12.83
CA ALA A 99 6.66 3.10 -12.70
C ALA A 99 7.76 2.05 -12.71
N ARG A 100 7.78 1.21 -11.68
CA ARG A 100 8.85 0.25 -11.46
C ARG A 100 8.31 -1.09 -11.01
N GLY A 101 8.92 -2.15 -11.52
CA GLY A 101 8.48 -3.48 -11.18
C GLY A 101 9.24 -4.60 -11.86
N ILE A 102 8.64 -5.78 -11.85
CA ILE A 102 9.23 -7.01 -12.35
C ILE A 102 8.25 -7.68 -13.33
N PHE A 103 8.78 -8.16 -14.43
CA PHE A 103 8.10 -9.06 -15.34
C PHE A 103 8.76 -10.44 -15.32
N TYR A 104 7.97 -11.47 -15.12
CA TYR A 104 8.41 -12.88 -15.15
C TYR A 104 8.54 -13.39 -16.58
N GLY A 105 9.51 -12.87 -17.31
CA GLY A 105 9.78 -13.18 -18.71
C GLY A 105 10.91 -12.33 -19.28
N PRO A 106 11.27 -12.52 -20.56
CA PRO A 106 12.38 -11.80 -21.20
C PRO A 106 11.97 -10.36 -21.59
N PRO A 107 12.97 -9.45 -21.77
CA PRO A 107 12.74 -8.03 -22.03
C PRO A 107 11.93 -7.72 -23.28
N GLU A 108 12.04 -8.52 -24.31
CA GLU A 108 11.34 -8.33 -25.59
C GLU A 108 9.81 -8.44 -25.41
N LEU A 109 9.36 -9.39 -24.58
CA LEU A 109 7.95 -9.52 -24.23
C LEU A 109 7.52 -8.40 -23.27
N ALA A 110 8.36 -8.04 -22.28
CA ALA A 110 8.08 -6.94 -21.37
C ALA A 110 7.81 -5.65 -22.13
N LEU A 111 8.62 -5.33 -23.14
CA LEU A 111 8.47 -4.12 -23.95
C LEU A 111 7.07 -4.04 -24.61
N GLY A 112 6.59 -5.14 -25.19
CA GLY A 112 5.25 -5.17 -25.77
C GLY A 112 4.13 -4.95 -24.75
N ILE A 113 4.28 -5.51 -23.54
CA ILE A 113 3.28 -5.39 -22.46
C ILE A 113 3.20 -3.95 -21.93
N ILE A 114 4.34 -3.28 -21.76
CA ILE A 114 4.37 -1.91 -21.19
C ILE A 114 4.25 -0.81 -22.25
N ALA A 115 4.16 -1.15 -23.55
CA ALA A 115 4.14 -0.19 -24.64
C ALA A 115 3.14 0.97 -24.43
N PRO A 116 1.89 0.75 -23.98
CA PRO A 116 0.95 1.84 -23.73
C PRO A 116 1.45 2.86 -22.71
N LEU A 117 2.23 2.40 -21.72
CA LEU A 117 2.82 3.27 -20.68
C LEU A 117 4.03 4.06 -21.17
N LEU A 118 4.50 3.86 -22.40
CA LEU A 118 5.65 4.54 -23.00
C LEU A 118 5.26 5.63 -24.02
N GLU A 119 3.97 5.78 -24.33
CA GLU A 119 3.49 6.63 -25.44
C GLU A 119 3.34 8.11 -25.08
N LEU A 120 3.42 8.49 -23.79
CA LEU A 120 3.10 9.86 -23.35
C LEU A 120 4.14 10.93 -23.69
N GLY A 121 5.18 10.58 -24.42
CA GLY A 121 6.26 11.50 -24.79
C GLY A 121 7.16 11.91 -23.62
N GLY A 122 8.47 12.03 -23.90
CA GLY A 122 9.48 12.39 -22.88
C GLY A 122 9.83 11.27 -21.90
N VAL A 123 9.45 10.04 -22.18
CA VAL A 123 9.74 8.88 -21.36
C VAL A 123 11.22 8.51 -21.40
N LYS A 124 11.74 8.09 -20.25
CA LYS A 124 13.00 7.34 -20.11
C LYS A 124 12.65 5.99 -19.52
N TYR A 125 13.12 4.92 -20.13
CA TYR A 125 12.85 3.59 -19.60
C TYR A 125 14.09 2.68 -19.70
N SER A 126 14.10 1.65 -18.88
CA SER A 126 15.15 0.62 -18.84
C SER A 126 14.52 -0.74 -18.56
N LEU A 127 14.91 -1.75 -19.34
CA LEU A 127 14.55 -3.15 -19.16
C LEU A 127 15.84 -3.93 -18.92
N LYS A 128 16.01 -4.51 -17.73
CA LYS A 128 17.22 -5.27 -17.37
C LYS A 128 16.85 -6.72 -17.08
N TYR A 129 17.43 -7.65 -17.82
CA TYR A 129 17.23 -9.09 -17.59
C TYR A 129 18.24 -9.61 -16.58
N VAL A 130 17.83 -9.71 -15.33
CA VAL A 130 18.67 -10.00 -14.17
C VAL A 130 18.16 -11.22 -13.41
N THR A 131 18.91 -11.70 -12.42
CA THR A 131 18.40 -12.73 -11.51
C THR A 131 17.26 -12.16 -10.64
N PHE A 132 16.35 -13.03 -10.19
CA PHE A 132 15.26 -12.59 -9.31
C PHE A 132 15.78 -11.90 -8.05
N LEU A 133 16.83 -12.45 -7.41
CA LEU A 133 17.44 -11.86 -6.22
C LEU A 133 18.02 -10.47 -6.50
N GLU A 134 18.73 -10.31 -7.62
CA GLU A 134 19.27 -9.01 -8.02
C GLU A 134 18.15 -7.97 -8.25
N ALA A 135 17.05 -8.37 -8.91
CA ALA A 135 15.92 -7.48 -9.14
C ALA A 135 15.30 -6.98 -7.82
N VAL A 136 15.04 -7.88 -6.85
CA VAL A 136 14.45 -7.49 -5.57
C VAL A 136 15.41 -6.69 -4.70
N THR A 137 16.72 -6.92 -4.79
CA THR A 137 17.74 -6.13 -4.13
C THR A 137 17.75 -4.70 -4.67
N ILE A 138 17.80 -4.54 -6.00
CA ILE A 138 17.74 -3.23 -6.65
C ILE A 138 16.47 -2.47 -6.25
N ILE A 139 15.31 -3.14 -6.18
CA ILE A 139 14.06 -2.50 -5.75
C ILE A 139 14.16 -2.09 -4.27
N GLY A 140 14.70 -2.94 -3.40
CA GLY A 140 14.87 -2.65 -1.98
C GLY A 140 15.75 -1.43 -1.71
N ASP A 141 16.81 -1.24 -2.49
CA ASP A 141 17.77 -0.12 -2.34
C ASP A 141 17.14 1.27 -2.59
N PHE A 142 15.93 1.33 -3.16
CA PHE A 142 15.21 2.60 -3.33
C PHE A 142 14.46 3.06 -2.09
N TYR A 143 14.43 2.27 -1.03
CA TYR A 143 13.75 2.59 0.22
C TYR A 143 14.79 2.82 1.33
N PRO A 144 15.15 4.09 1.63
CA PRO A 144 16.09 4.40 2.69
C PRO A 144 15.58 3.90 4.06
N PRO A 145 16.46 3.40 4.92
CA PRO A 145 16.04 2.75 6.17
C PRO A 145 15.47 3.70 7.23
N PHE A 146 15.65 5.02 7.10
CA PHE A 146 15.30 5.99 8.15
C PHE A 146 14.73 7.29 7.59
N GLU A 147 13.63 7.22 6.87
CA GLU A 147 12.92 8.42 6.44
C GLU A 147 11.87 8.86 7.48
N LYS A 148 11.79 10.17 7.72
CA LYS A 148 10.65 10.75 8.44
C LYS A 148 9.54 10.98 7.44
N PHE A 149 8.43 10.28 7.59
CA PHE A 149 7.29 10.46 6.68
C PHE A 149 5.95 10.50 7.41
N LYS A 150 4.93 10.98 6.72
CA LYS A 150 3.51 10.84 7.05
C LYS A 150 2.78 10.32 5.84
N SER A 151 1.84 9.40 6.07
CA SER A 151 1.12 8.76 4.98
C SER A 151 -0.31 8.40 5.34
N ALA A 152 -1.10 8.12 4.31
CA ALA A 152 -2.43 7.55 4.39
C ALA A 152 -2.68 6.67 3.18
N SER A 153 -3.51 5.66 3.31
CA SER A 153 -3.85 4.76 2.21
C SER A 153 -5.33 4.58 2.03
N ARG A 154 -5.74 4.29 0.81
CA ARG A 154 -7.11 3.97 0.43
C ARG A 154 -7.14 2.85 -0.63
N PHE A 155 -8.28 2.19 -0.78
CA PHE A 155 -8.52 1.23 -1.87
C PHE A 155 -9.38 1.88 -2.97
N ALA A 156 -8.93 1.79 -4.21
CA ALA A 156 -9.75 2.12 -5.37
C ALA A 156 -10.46 0.85 -5.85
N VAL A 157 -11.77 0.83 -5.76
CA VAL A 157 -12.62 -0.30 -6.21
C VAL A 157 -13.19 -0.08 -7.61
N ARG A 158 -12.91 1.06 -8.21
CA ARG A 158 -13.24 1.45 -9.58
C ARG A 158 -12.15 2.34 -10.15
N ASP A 159 -12.18 2.51 -11.45
CA ASP A 159 -11.31 3.46 -12.12
C ASP A 159 -11.70 4.89 -11.78
N PHE A 160 -10.71 5.78 -11.74
CA PHE A 160 -10.92 7.22 -11.63
C PHE A 160 -11.32 7.81 -12.98
N SER A 161 -12.25 8.73 -12.97
CA SER A 161 -12.58 9.56 -14.12
C SER A 161 -11.43 10.54 -14.46
N SER A 162 -11.49 11.16 -15.64
CA SER A 162 -10.50 12.18 -16.05
C SER A 162 -10.44 13.36 -15.07
N CYS A 163 -11.60 13.78 -14.54
CA CYS A 163 -11.65 14.84 -13.53
C CYS A 163 -11.01 14.41 -12.20
N GLU A 164 -11.31 13.20 -11.73
CA GLU A 164 -10.73 12.65 -10.50
C GLU A 164 -9.22 12.44 -10.64
N SER A 165 -8.75 11.91 -11.77
CA SER A 165 -7.31 11.75 -12.06
C SER A 165 -6.57 13.10 -12.05
N LEU A 166 -7.17 14.14 -12.63
CA LEU A 166 -6.57 15.48 -12.62
C LEU A 166 -6.51 16.07 -11.20
N ASN A 167 -7.58 15.89 -10.43
CA ASN A 167 -7.61 16.32 -9.02
C ASN A 167 -6.61 15.55 -8.16
N ILE A 168 -6.48 14.22 -8.34
CA ILE A 168 -5.50 13.39 -7.64
C ILE A 168 -4.07 13.87 -7.95
N ALA A 169 -3.74 14.13 -9.22
CA ALA A 169 -2.46 14.71 -9.59
C ALA A 169 -2.23 16.09 -8.95
N GLY A 170 -3.28 16.89 -8.82
CA GLY A 170 -3.24 18.20 -8.18
C GLY A 170 -2.93 18.18 -6.68
N LEU A 171 -3.20 17.04 -5.97
CA LEU A 171 -2.97 16.94 -4.54
C LEU A 171 -1.51 17.14 -4.15
N ILE A 172 -0.57 16.74 -5.01
CA ILE A 172 0.87 16.82 -4.76
C ILE A 172 1.56 17.98 -5.49
N LYS A 173 0.79 18.87 -6.14
CA LYS A 173 1.35 20.03 -6.85
C LYS A 173 2.18 20.93 -5.94
N GLU A 174 1.72 21.06 -4.70
CA GLU A 174 2.43 21.79 -3.64
C GLU A 174 2.76 20.82 -2.50
N ARG A 175 4.04 20.78 -2.12
CA ARG A 175 4.50 20.03 -0.97
C ARG A 175 4.23 20.80 0.33
N ALA A 176 4.09 20.05 1.44
CA ALA A 176 4.04 20.65 2.77
C ALA A 176 5.34 21.42 3.09
N GLN A 177 5.27 22.39 3.98
CA GLN A 177 6.46 23.08 4.48
C GLN A 177 7.41 22.07 5.14
N GLY A 178 8.71 22.10 4.74
CA GLY A 178 9.74 21.17 5.19
C GLY A 178 9.72 19.81 4.50
N SER A 179 8.78 19.57 3.57
CA SER A 179 8.76 18.36 2.76
C SER A 179 9.83 18.40 1.67
N VAL A 180 10.56 17.31 1.53
CA VAL A 180 11.53 17.10 0.44
C VAL A 180 10.96 16.26 -0.70
N TYR A 181 9.90 15.50 -0.38
CA TYR A 181 9.24 14.59 -1.33
C TYR A 181 7.77 14.41 -0.96
N ALA A 182 6.88 14.46 -1.92
CA ALA A 182 5.47 14.10 -1.78
C ALA A 182 5.06 13.18 -2.93
N SER A 183 4.26 12.16 -2.66
CA SER A 183 3.86 11.23 -3.71
C SER A 183 2.47 10.63 -3.51
N ILE A 184 1.92 10.10 -4.60
CA ILE A 184 0.81 9.16 -4.59
C ILE A 184 1.25 7.94 -5.37
N SER A 185 1.34 6.80 -4.68
CA SER A 185 1.70 5.51 -5.25
C SER A 185 0.47 4.66 -5.48
N PHE A 186 0.48 3.91 -6.56
CA PHE A 186 -0.59 3.00 -6.97
C PHE A 186 -0.03 1.58 -7.01
N TYR A 187 -0.55 0.72 -6.12
CA TYR A 187 -0.17 -0.69 -6.02
C TYR A 187 -1.28 -1.53 -6.63
N ALA A 188 -1.06 -2.07 -7.82
CA ALA A 188 -2.02 -2.91 -8.50
C ALA A 188 -2.42 -4.12 -7.64
N LEU A 189 -3.70 -4.39 -7.59
CA LEU A 189 -4.30 -5.61 -7.08
C LEU A 189 -4.92 -6.36 -8.26
N GLY A 190 -5.54 -7.50 -8.01
CA GLY A 190 -6.06 -8.36 -9.07
C GLY A 190 -5.31 -9.67 -9.14
N GLY A 191 -5.34 -10.37 -10.27
CA GLY A 191 -4.74 -11.69 -10.39
C GLY A 191 -5.09 -12.57 -9.19
N LYS A 192 -4.09 -13.16 -8.55
CA LYS A 192 -4.29 -14.08 -7.40
C LYS A 192 -4.95 -13.44 -6.19
N VAL A 193 -4.83 -12.13 -6.00
CA VAL A 193 -5.50 -11.43 -4.88
C VAL A 193 -7.01 -11.42 -5.08
N ALA A 194 -7.49 -11.16 -6.28
CA ALA A 194 -8.91 -11.12 -6.63
C ALA A 194 -9.56 -12.51 -6.77
N GLU A 195 -8.76 -13.56 -7.05
CA GLU A 195 -9.25 -14.93 -7.13
C GLU A 195 -9.61 -15.55 -5.76
N VAL A 196 -9.06 -15.02 -4.67
CA VAL A 196 -9.31 -15.50 -3.31
C VAL A 196 -10.63 -14.93 -2.81
N ASP A 197 -11.52 -15.81 -2.31
CA ASP A 197 -12.79 -15.39 -1.71
C ASP A 197 -12.58 -14.40 -0.55
N VAL A 198 -13.50 -13.44 -0.42
CA VAL A 198 -13.41 -12.40 0.61
C VAL A 198 -13.35 -12.99 2.02
N ASP A 199 -14.06 -14.08 2.28
CA ASP A 199 -14.15 -14.73 3.59
C ASP A 199 -13.04 -15.76 3.86
N GLU A 200 -12.17 -16.08 2.86
CA GLU A 200 -11.11 -17.07 3.03
C GLU A 200 -9.97 -16.58 3.93
N THR A 201 -9.77 -15.28 4.01
CA THR A 201 -8.77 -14.63 4.89
C THR A 201 -9.35 -13.35 5.50
N ALA A 202 -8.68 -12.78 6.48
CA ALA A 202 -9.11 -11.51 7.07
C ALA A 202 -8.89 -10.27 6.17
N PHE A 203 -8.18 -10.41 5.03
CA PHE A 203 -8.04 -9.32 4.06
C PHE A 203 -9.35 -9.12 3.29
N PHE A 204 -10.04 -8.01 3.55
CA PHE A 204 -11.38 -7.75 3.06
C PHE A 204 -11.44 -7.24 1.60
N TYR A 205 -10.52 -6.34 1.19
CA TYR A 205 -10.62 -5.60 -0.09
C TYR A 205 -10.12 -6.40 -1.31
N ARG A 206 -10.71 -7.60 -1.52
CA ARG A 206 -10.36 -8.50 -2.64
C ARG A 206 -10.78 -7.97 -4.01
N ASN A 207 -11.82 -7.15 -4.05
CA ASN A 207 -12.39 -6.54 -5.26
C ASN A 207 -11.78 -5.18 -5.62
N ALA A 208 -10.78 -4.72 -4.89
CA ALA A 208 -10.12 -3.45 -5.20
C ALA A 208 -9.20 -3.60 -6.42
N ASN A 209 -9.20 -2.59 -7.30
CA ASN A 209 -8.32 -2.54 -8.46
C ASN A 209 -6.87 -2.27 -8.05
N PHE A 210 -6.70 -1.35 -7.09
CA PHE A 210 -5.37 -0.97 -6.58
C PHE A 210 -5.46 -0.26 -5.23
N ILE A 211 -4.33 -0.22 -4.52
CA ILE A 211 -4.14 0.63 -3.33
C ILE A 211 -3.59 1.97 -3.78
N VAL A 212 -4.15 3.05 -3.24
CA VAL A 212 -3.66 4.42 -3.35
C VAL A 212 -2.92 4.75 -2.06
N TRP A 213 -1.65 5.12 -2.12
CA TRP A 213 -0.85 5.49 -0.96
C TRP A 213 -0.30 6.90 -1.13
N LEU A 214 -0.84 7.83 -0.36
CA LEU A 214 -0.39 9.21 -0.25
C LEU A 214 0.70 9.28 0.81
N ASP A 215 1.83 9.90 0.49
CA ASP A 215 2.90 10.13 1.45
C ASP A 215 3.62 11.46 1.25
N THR A 216 4.23 11.95 2.34
CA THR A 216 5.18 13.07 2.33
C THR A 216 6.38 12.72 3.19
N VAL A 217 7.58 12.87 2.62
CA VAL A 217 8.85 12.73 3.33
C VAL A 217 9.36 14.13 3.69
N PHE A 218 9.82 14.31 4.93
CA PHE A 218 10.21 15.62 5.43
C PHE A 218 11.44 15.54 6.33
N GLU A 219 12.20 16.61 6.35
CA GLU A 219 13.31 16.77 7.30
C GLU A 219 12.83 17.45 8.57
N ASP A 220 11.92 18.42 8.44
CA ASP A 220 11.40 19.25 9.54
C ASP A 220 9.89 19.49 9.40
N HIS A 221 9.29 20.22 10.35
CA HIS A 221 7.87 20.61 10.34
C HIS A 221 6.87 19.42 10.33
N ARG A 222 7.10 18.42 11.18
CA ARG A 222 6.27 17.21 11.30
C ARG A 222 4.76 17.49 11.32
N CYS A 223 4.32 18.49 12.14
CA CYS A 223 2.90 18.82 12.25
C CYS A 223 2.32 19.43 10.96
N LYS A 224 3.12 20.20 10.21
CA LYS A 224 2.69 20.73 8.91
C LYS A 224 2.51 19.61 7.88
N ASN A 225 3.40 18.61 7.90
CA ASN A 225 3.30 17.45 7.03
C ASN A 225 2.12 16.54 7.43
N ALA A 226 1.83 16.37 8.72
CA ALA A 226 0.63 15.66 9.18
C ALA A 226 -0.67 16.36 8.77
N ALA A 227 -0.74 17.69 8.89
CA ALA A 227 -1.88 18.48 8.46
C ALA A 227 -2.09 18.44 6.94
N TRP A 228 -0.99 18.46 6.17
CA TRP A 228 -1.03 18.34 4.72
C TRP A 228 -1.61 16.97 4.29
N VAL A 229 -1.16 15.87 4.91
CA VAL A 229 -1.73 14.54 4.62
C VAL A 229 -3.22 14.50 4.97
N ALA A 230 -3.63 15.06 6.12
CA ALA A 230 -5.03 15.09 6.53
C ALA A 230 -5.91 15.88 5.54
N GLU A 231 -5.43 17.02 5.05
CA GLU A 231 -6.13 17.82 4.05
C GLU A 231 -6.31 17.05 2.73
N LYS A 232 -5.24 16.41 2.23
CA LYS A 232 -5.29 15.70 0.95
C LYS A 232 -6.06 14.37 1.06
N PHE A 233 -6.04 13.73 2.24
CA PHE A 233 -6.80 12.53 2.53
C PHE A 233 -8.30 12.73 2.34
N ASN A 234 -8.86 13.87 2.73
CA ASN A 234 -10.29 14.17 2.59
C ASN A 234 -10.78 14.01 1.14
N TYR A 235 -9.98 14.44 0.16
CA TYR A 235 -10.34 14.23 -1.24
C TYR A 235 -10.24 12.77 -1.64
N LEU A 236 -9.15 12.08 -1.27
CA LEU A 236 -8.98 10.67 -1.58
C LEU A 236 -10.12 9.83 -0.97
N GLU A 237 -10.51 10.11 0.26
CA GLU A 237 -11.63 9.45 0.92
C GLU A 237 -12.93 9.58 0.14
N SER A 238 -13.21 10.75 -0.47
CA SER A 238 -14.43 11.00 -1.23
C SER A 238 -14.53 10.21 -2.55
N VAL A 239 -13.43 9.69 -3.08
CA VAL A 239 -13.36 8.98 -4.37
C VAL A 239 -12.90 7.52 -4.27
N THR A 240 -12.68 7.01 -3.05
CA THR A 240 -12.13 5.68 -2.75
C THR A 240 -12.89 5.00 -1.61
N ASN A 241 -12.53 3.76 -1.28
CA ASN A 241 -13.18 2.96 -0.24
C ASN A 241 -12.15 2.33 0.70
N GLY A 242 -12.39 2.40 2.00
CA GLY A 242 -11.56 1.75 3.00
C GLY A 242 -10.07 2.12 2.96
N SER A 243 -9.31 1.58 3.91
CA SER A 243 -7.88 1.85 4.05
C SER A 243 -7.09 0.55 4.26
N TYR A 244 -5.81 0.55 3.92
CA TYR A 244 -4.97 -0.62 4.06
C TYR A 244 -4.26 -0.62 5.41
N VAL A 245 -4.50 -1.65 6.23
CA VAL A 245 -3.98 -1.75 7.60
C VAL A 245 -2.45 -1.71 7.68
N ASN A 246 -1.72 -2.17 6.64
CA ASN A 246 -0.27 -2.14 6.62
C ASN A 246 0.33 -0.82 6.08
N PHE A 247 -0.51 0.10 5.59
CA PHE A 247 -0.17 1.50 5.32
C PHE A 247 -1.07 2.40 6.18
N PRO A 248 -0.92 2.35 7.51
CA PRO A 248 -1.88 2.95 8.43
C PRO A 248 -1.88 4.48 8.35
N TYR A 249 -3.06 5.05 8.54
CA TYR A 249 -3.23 6.47 8.79
C TYR A 249 -3.61 6.70 10.24
N ALA A 250 -2.71 7.29 11.03
CA ALA A 250 -2.86 7.41 12.48
C ALA A 250 -4.14 8.14 12.93
N CYS A 251 -4.70 9.00 12.08
CA CYS A 251 -5.91 9.79 12.35
C CYS A 251 -7.16 9.24 11.65
N LEU A 252 -7.13 8.00 11.17
CA LEU A 252 -8.24 7.37 10.47
C LEU A 252 -9.44 7.21 11.43
N PRO A 253 -10.58 7.88 11.17
CA PRO A 253 -11.80 7.65 11.95
C PRO A 253 -12.37 6.27 11.63
N CYS A 254 -13.09 5.65 12.57
CA CYS A 254 -13.72 4.33 12.37
C CYS A 254 -12.76 3.29 11.74
N TYR A 255 -11.49 3.30 12.18
CA TYR A 255 -10.40 2.54 11.53
C TYR A 255 -10.69 1.03 11.41
N LEU A 256 -11.46 0.44 12.32
CA LEU A 256 -11.82 -0.97 12.25
C LEU A 256 -12.64 -1.28 10.99
N GLU A 257 -13.68 -0.50 10.76
CA GLU A 257 -14.54 -0.62 9.59
C GLU A 257 -13.80 -0.29 8.30
N GLU A 258 -12.94 0.74 8.35
CA GLU A 258 -12.12 1.16 7.22
C GLU A 258 -11.06 0.11 6.83
N TYR A 259 -10.45 -0.59 7.78
CA TYR A 259 -9.46 -1.63 7.50
C TYR A 259 -10.07 -2.99 7.16
N TYR A 260 -11.17 -3.37 7.81
CA TYR A 260 -11.64 -4.75 7.79
C TYR A 260 -13.06 -4.94 7.25
N GLY A 261 -13.78 -3.86 6.93
CA GLY A 261 -15.15 -3.93 6.42
C GLY A 261 -16.05 -4.78 7.32
N THR A 262 -16.74 -5.75 6.75
CA THR A 262 -17.66 -6.64 7.50
C THR A 262 -16.95 -7.67 8.38
N HIS A 263 -15.62 -7.83 8.27
CA HIS A 263 -14.86 -8.80 9.08
C HIS A 263 -14.64 -8.38 10.53
N VAL A 264 -14.95 -7.13 10.91
CA VAL A 264 -14.74 -6.57 12.26
C VAL A 264 -15.28 -7.48 13.36
N CYS A 265 -16.55 -7.91 13.24
CA CYS A 265 -17.19 -8.75 14.27
C CYS A 265 -16.48 -10.10 14.43
N ARG A 266 -16.02 -10.72 13.33
CA ARG A 266 -15.28 -11.98 13.37
C ARG A 266 -13.89 -11.79 13.97
N LEU A 267 -13.18 -10.72 13.62
CA LEU A 267 -11.88 -10.37 14.19
C LEU A 267 -11.94 -10.09 15.69
N LYS A 268 -12.95 -9.39 16.18
CA LYS A 268 -13.17 -9.17 17.62
C LYS A 268 -13.34 -10.48 18.38
N LYS A 269 -14.11 -11.45 17.85
CA LYS A 269 -14.26 -12.78 18.47
C LYS A 269 -12.92 -13.55 18.53
N VAL A 270 -12.10 -13.44 17.48
CA VAL A 270 -10.74 -14.03 17.49
C VAL A 270 -9.88 -13.34 18.54
N LYS A 271 -9.93 -12.03 18.64
CA LYS A 271 -9.20 -11.26 19.65
C LYS A 271 -9.59 -11.67 21.07
N GLU A 272 -10.87 -11.73 21.38
CA GLU A 272 -11.40 -12.17 22.68
C GLU A 272 -10.95 -13.58 23.06
N LYS A 273 -10.87 -14.49 22.08
CA LYS A 273 -10.43 -15.87 22.31
C LYS A 273 -8.92 -15.99 22.57
N TYR A 274 -8.08 -15.28 21.80
CA TYR A 274 -6.62 -15.46 21.81
C TYR A 274 -5.86 -14.41 22.59
N ASP A 275 -6.51 -13.32 22.97
CA ASP A 275 -5.97 -12.28 23.84
C ASP A 275 -7.08 -11.62 24.69
N PRO A 276 -7.74 -12.39 25.59
CA PRO A 276 -8.87 -11.92 26.38
C PRO A 276 -8.54 -10.76 27.33
N PHE A 277 -7.28 -10.59 27.66
CA PHE A 277 -6.79 -9.51 28.54
C PHE A 277 -6.23 -8.31 27.77
N ASN A 278 -6.33 -8.31 26.43
CA ASN A 278 -5.80 -7.27 25.56
C ASN A 278 -4.33 -6.92 25.85
N ILE A 279 -3.50 -7.95 26.04
CA ILE A 279 -2.04 -7.82 26.29
C ILE A 279 -1.36 -7.23 25.04
N PHE A 280 -1.76 -7.70 23.84
CA PHE A 280 -1.25 -7.20 22.57
C PHE A 280 -2.06 -6.01 22.10
N THR A 281 -1.66 -4.82 22.53
CA THR A 281 -2.39 -3.59 22.33
C THR A 281 -1.55 -2.48 21.69
N PHE A 282 -2.17 -1.71 20.79
CA PHE A 282 -1.59 -0.53 20.13
C PHE A 282 -2.74 0.36 19.60
N PRO A 283 -2.48 1.64 19.25
CA PRO A 283 -3.54 2.64 19.00
C PRO A 283 -4.63 2.27 17.97
N GLN A 284 -4.34 1.41 17.00
CA GLN A 284 -5.31 0.94 15.99
C GLN A 284 -5.45 -0.59 16.02
N GLY A 285 -5.25 -1.22 17.18
CA GLY A 285 -5.46 -2.65 17.38
C GLY A 285 -6.95 -3.03 17.42
N ILE A 286 -7.23 -4.33 17.32
CA ILE A 286 -8.61 -4.88 17.28
C ILE A 286 -9.26 -4.90 18.68
N GLY A 287 -8.53 -4.69 19.76
CA GLY A 287 -9.06 -4.64 21.13
C GLY A 287 -9.79 -3.31 21.43
N GLU A 288 -10.63 -3.32 22.48
CA GLU A 288 -11.21 -2.09 22.99
C GLU A 288 -10.16 -1.28 23.74
N PHE A 289 -9.95 -0.04 23.32
CA PHE A 289 -9.24 0.94 24.12
C PHE A 289 -10.23 1.61 25.07
N TYR A 290 -10.11 1.39 26.36
CA TYR A 290 -10.84 2.14 27.37
C TYR A 290 -10.47 3.63 27.23
N ASN A 291 -11.37 4.43 26.67
CA ASN A 291 -11.39 5.90 26.71
C ASN A 291 -10.07 6.63 26.45
N MET A 292 -9.44 6.41 25.28
CA MET A 292 -8.54 7.42 24.74
C MET A 292 -9.30 8.28 23.73
N ASP A 293 -9.61 9.50 24.17
CA ASP A 293 -10.23 10.53 23.33
C ASP A 293 -9.26 10.95 22.22
N PHE A 294 -9.42 10.40 21.02
CA PHE A 294 -8.59 10.68 19.84
C PHE A 294 -9.05 11.95 19.14
N THR A 295 -9.13 13.07 19.85
CA THR A 295 -9.36 14.37 19.22
C THR A 295 -8.13 14.88 18.47
N ALA A 296 -8.35 15.59 17.37
CA ALA A 296 -7.41 16.01 16.33
C ALA A 296 -5.99 16.51 16.72
N PRO A 297 -5.69 17.04 17.91
CA PRO A 297 -4.34 17.50 18.23
C PRO A 297 -3.28 16.39 18.37
N ARG A 298 -3.68 15.12 18.51
CA ARG A 298 -2.76 13.99 18.75
C ARG A 298 -2.07 13.45 17.51
N CYS A 299 -2.59 13.72 16.32
CA CYS A 299 -1.97 13.26 15.07
C CYS A 299 -0.55 13.78 14.86
N CYS A 300 -0.22 14.94 15.45
CA CYS A 300 1.14 15.47 15.42
C CYS A 300 2.11 14.73 16.35
N ASN A 301 1.62 14.09 17.40
CA ASN A 301 2.44 13.56 18.50
C ASN A 301 2.69 12.04 18.41
N LEU A 302 1.96 11.32 17.57
CA LEU A 302 2.20 9.88 17.38
C LEU A 302 3.51 9.68 16.62
N SER A 303 4.50 9.10 17.29
CA SER A 303 5.78 8.68 16.74
C SER A 303 5.62 7.29 16.12
N TRP A 304 5.45 7.22 14.83
CA TRP A 304 5.64 6.02 14.02
C TRP A 304 6.73 6.31 13.01
#